data_c4ee637b57b1610708c1457c4c7e6ee5
#
_entry.id   c4ee637b57b1610708c1457c4c7e6ee5
#
_cell.length_a   1.000
_cell.length_b   1.000
_cell.length_c   1.000
_cell.angle_alpha   90.00
_cell.angle_beta   90.00
_cell.angle_gamma   90.00
#
_symmetry.space_group_name_H-M   'P 1'
#
loop_
_entity.id
_entity.type
_entity.pdbx_description
1 polymer ?
#
loop_
_entity_poly.entity_id
_entity_poly.type
_entity_poly.pdbx_seq_one_letter_code
_entity_poly.pdbx_strand_id
1 'polypeptide(L)'
;MANKVVIMLLNANPDIPATLGAPFFQATVAACMDLEVEVYFASRTASLLRRGVADELFPGRERQKSIYSFMQDAHQAGAKFFLCGGAMSENDITKDNAIPELDGVVGGAAFIAETIEEEVVTLTY
;
A
#
# COMPACT_ATOMS: atom_id res chain seq x y z
N MET A 1 -1.75 3.93 -23.97
CA MET A 1 -2.24 3.07 -22.87
C MET A 1 -1.30 3.22 -21.68
N ALA A 2 -1.85 3.24 -20.47
CA ALA A 2 -1.01 3.32 -19.27
C ALA A 2 -0.12 2.08 -19.13
N ASN A 3 1.09 2.27 -18.62
CA ASN A 3 2.01 1.17 -18.32
C ASN A 3 2.37 1.12 -16.83
N LYS A 4 1.86 2.05 -16.03
CA LYS A 4 2.15 2.13 -14.60
C LYS A 4 0.90 2.59 -13.84
N VAL A 5 0.67 1.98 -12.69
CA VAL A 5 -0.39 2.37 -11.76
C VAL A 5 0.26 2.80 -10.44
N VAL A 6 -0.09 3.97 -9.98
CA VAL A 6 0.37 4.52 -8.71
C VAL A 6 -0.85 4.65 -7.79
N ILE A 7 -0.77 4.03 -6.63
CA ILE A 7 -1.87 3.98 -5.66
C ILE A 7 -1.45 4.76 -4.42
N MET A 8 -2.31 5.71 -4.02
CA MET A 8 -2.15 6.44 -2.76
C MET A 8 -3.18 5.94 -1.76
N LEU A 9 -2.72 5.46 -0.62
CA LEU A 9 -3.57 5.08 0.51
C LEU A 9 -3.60 6.25 1.48
N LEU A 10 -4.67 7.00 1.47
CA LEU A 10 -4.85 8.21 2.27
C LEU A 10 -6.02 8.10 3.23
N ASN A 11 -7.19 7.71 2.73
CA ASN A 11 -8.43 7.65 3.50
C ASN A 11 -8.86 6.24 3.89
N ALA A 12 -8.36 5.21 3.22
CA ALA A 12 -8.59 3.84 3.65
C ALA A 12 -8.19 3.71 5.12
N ASN A 13 -9.04 3.07 5.92
CA ASN A 13 -8.95 3.20 7.36
C ASN A 13 -8.67 1.85 8.03
N PRO A 14 -7.52 1.69 8.71
CA PRO A 14 -7.23 0.46 9.45
C PRO A 14 -8.26 0.12 10.54
N ASP A 15 -8.97 1.11 11.07
CA ASP A 15 -10.05 0.87 12.01
C ASP A 15 -11.31 0.32 11.33
N ILE A 16 -11.37 0.37 10.02
CA ILE A 16 -12.45 -0.19 9.22
C ILE A 16 -11.81 -1.08 8.14
N PRO A 17 -11.40 -2.31 8.51
CA PRO A 17 -10.61 -3.15 7.59
C PRO A 17 -11.27 -3.46 6.25
N ALA A 18 -12.61 -3.37 6.19
CA ALA A 18 -13.33 -3.55 4.93
C ALA A 18 -12.88 -2.55 3.85
N THR A 19 -12.31 -1.41 4.23
CA THR A 19 -11.83 -0.39 3.28
C THR A 19 -10.49 -0.75 2.65
N LEU A 20 -9.82 -1.79 3.14
CA LEU A 20 -8.44 -2.11 2.77
C LEU A 20 -8.32 -3.25 1.76
N GLY A 21 -9.37 -4.02 1.56
CA GLY A 21 -9.31 -5.16 0.65
C GLY A 21 -9.13 -4.75 -0.81
N ALA A 22 -9.97 -3.81 -1.28
CA ALA A 22 -9.98 -3.38 -2.68
C ALA A 22 -8.65 -2.80 -3.16
N PRO A 23 -7.99 -1.87 -2.41
CA PRO A 23 -6.72 -1.32 -2.89
C PRO A 23 -5.66 -2.39 -3.17
N PHE A 24 -5.48 -3.33 -2.26
CA PHE A 24 -4.46 -4.37 -2.43
C PHE A 24 -4.86 -5.40 -3.48
N PHE A 25 -6.16 -5.72 -3.58
CA PHE A 25 -6.63 -6.58 -4.65
C PHE A 25 -6.38 -5.95 -6.03
N GLN A 26 -6.69 -4.67 -6.17
CA GLN A 26 -6.47 -3.96 -7.43
C GLN A 26 -5.00 -3.80 -7.76
N ALA A 27 -4.15 -3.61 -6.74
CA ALA A 27 -2.70 -3.61 -6.94
C ALA A 27 -2.21 -4.94 -7.49
N THR A 28 -2.73 -6.04 -6.95
CA THR A 28 -2.39 -7.40 -7.41
C THR A 28 -2.82 -7.60 -8.86
N VAL A 29 -4.06 -7.22 -9.19
CA VAL A 29 -4.59 -7.35 -10.55
C VAL A 29 -3.75 -6.55 -11.54
N ALA A 30 -3.43 -5.30 -11.22
CA ALA A 30 -2.61 -4.46 -12.11
C ALA A 30 -1.22 -5.07 -12.34
N ALA A 31 -0.59 -5.58 -11.27
CA ALA A 31 0.71 -6.22 -11.39
C ALA A 31 0.64 -7.47 -12.26
N CYS A 32 -0.44 -8.25 -12.13
CA CYS A 32 -0.66 -9.45 -12.95
C CYS A 32 -0.95 -9.11 -14.42
N MET A 33 -1.29 -7.87 -14.72
CA MET A 33 -1.46 -7.38 -16.09
C MET A 33 -0.18 -6.81 -16.68
N ASP A 34 0.96 -7.10 -16.06
CA ASP A 34 2.29 -6.63 -16.46
C ASP A 34 2.47 -5.11 -16.37
N LEU A 35 1.67 -4.45 -15.54
CA LEU A 35 1.86 -3.04 -15.25
C LEU A 35 2.84 -2.88 -14.09
N GLU A 36 3.63 -1.81 -14.10
CA GLU A 36 4.36 -1.41 -12.90
C GLU A 36 3.35 -0.90 -11.87
N VAL A 37 3.52 -1.28 -10.62
CA VAL A 37 2.61 -0.86 -9.54
C VAL A 37 3.42 -0.35 -8.37
N GLU A 38 3.06 0.85 -7.90
CA GLU A 38 3.61 1.43 -6.67
C GLU A 38 2.46 1.80 -5.75
N VAL A 39 2.59 1.42 -4.48
CA VAL A 39 1.60 1.74 -3.45
C VAL A 39 2.28 2.63 -2.41
N TYR A 40 1.71 3.80 -2.20
CA TYR A 40 2.21 4.79 -1.25
C TYR A 40 1.33 4.78 -0.01
N PHE A 41 1.92 4.47 1.12
CA PHE A 41 1.24 4.42 2.41
C PHE A 41 1.41 5.76 3.12
N ALA A 42 0.32 6.46 3.33
CA ALA A 42 0.32 7.78 3.94
C ALA A 42 -0.68 7.82 5.10
N SER A 43 -0.54 8.82 5.98
CA SER A 43 -1.47 9.04 7.07
C SER A 43 -1.64 7.76 7.92
N ARG A 44 -2.86 7.39 8.28
CA ARG A 44 -3.13 6.25 9.16
C ARG A 44 -2.84 4.90 8.51
N THR A 45 -2.91 4.81 7.17
CA THR A 45 -2.64 3.56 6.48
C THR A 45 -1.18 3.12 6.64
N ALA A 46 -0.29 4.04 6.94
CA ALA A 46 1.11 3.72 7.17
C ALA A 46 1.30 2.71 8.32
N SER A 47 0.36 2.66 9.28
CA SER A 47 0.43 1.68 10.37
C SER A 47 0.43 0.23 9.87
N LEU A 48 -0.09 -0.02 8.67
CA LEU A 48 -0.07 -1.37 8.07
C LEU A 48 1.35 -1.87 7.80
N LEU A 49 2.31 -0.98 7.71
CA LEU A 49 3.71 -1.32 7.47
C LEU A 49 4.45 -1.73 8.73
N ARG A 50 3.84 -1.60 9.90
CA ARG A 50 4.40 -2.08 11.15
C ARG A 50 4.02 -3.53 11.36
N ARG A 51 4.99 -4.36 11.74
CA ARG A 51 4.75 -5.78 12.00
C ARG A 51 3.65 -5.97 13.03
N GLY A 52 2.79 -6.96 12.78
CA GLY A 52 1.74 -7.34 13.69
C GLY A 52 0.46 -6.54 13.56
N VAL A 53 0.39 -5.55 12.67
CA VAL A 53 -0.82 -4.75 12.47
C VAL A 53 -1.72 -5.36 11.41
N ALA A 54 -1.24 -5.50 10.19
CA ALA A 54 -2.08 -5.93 9.06
C ALA A 54 -2.52 -7.39 9.16
N ASP A 55 -1.75 -8.24 9.82
CA ASP A 55 -2.11 -9.66 9.99
C ASP A 55 -3.25 -9.87 10.98
N GLU A 56 -3.59 -8.86 11.78
CA GLU A 56 -4.74 -8.90 12.69
C GLU A 56 -5.99 -8.24 12.10
N LEU A 57 -5.92 -7.73 10.88
CA LEU A 57 -7.03 -7.04 10.22
C LEU A 57 -7.60 -7.92 9.09
N PHE A 58 -8.92 -8.00 9.04
CA PHE A 58 -9.63 -8.83 8.07
C PHE A 58 -10.73 -8.01 7.41
N PRO A 59 -10.78 -7.96 6.07
CA PRO A 59 -11.80 -7.15 5.39
C PRO A 59 -13.19 -7.81 5.40
N GLY A 60 -13.23 -9.14 5.55
CA GLY A 60 -14.48 -9.88 5.55
C GLY A 60 -14.89 -10.35 6.94
N ARG A 61 -16.20 -10.59 7.11
CA ARG A 61 -16.77 -11.04 8.38
C ARG A 61 -16.21 -12.40 8.83
N GLU A 62 -15.90 -13.27 7.88
CA GLU A 62 -15.47 -14.63 8.19
C GLU A 62 -13.99 -14.72 8.56
N ARG A 63 -13.27 -13.61 8.49
CA ARG A 63 -11.86 -13.51 8.88
C ARG A 63 -10.98 -14.60 8.26
N GLN A 64 -11.22 -14.89 6.97
CA GLN A 64 -10.51 -15.96 6.29
C GLN A 64 -9.14 -15.52 5.75
N LYS A 65 -9.05 -14.26 5.28
CA LYS A 65 -7.83 -13.76 4.68
C LYS A 65 -7.51 -12.38 5.25
N SER A 66 -6.36 -12.26 5.88
CA SER A 66 -5.94 -11.01 6.52
C SER A 66 -5.55 -9.96 5.48
N ILE A 67 -5.57 -8.70 5.90
CA ILE A 67 -5.06 -7.61 5.07
C ILE A 67 -3.59 -7.85 4.73
N TYR A 68 -2.80 -8.36 5.68
CA TYR A 68 -1.39 -8.66 5.40
C TYR A 68 -1.25 -9.69 4.29
N SER A 69 -2.13 -10.69 4.24
CA SER A 69 -2.12 -11.68 3.16
C SER A 69 -2.40 -11.03 1.79
N PHE A 70 -3.35 -10.09 1.73
CA PHE A 70 -3.60 -9.31 0.50
C PHE A 70 -2.38 -8.47 0.12
N MET A 71 -1.70 -7.87 1.10
CA MET A 71 -0.48 -7.09 0.86
C MET A 71 0.64 -7.98 0.31
N GLN A 72 0.81 -9.16 0.88
CA GLN A 72 1.82 -10.10 0.41
C GLN A 72 1.56 -10.55 -1.03
N ASP A 73 0.30 -10.80 -1.38
CA ASP A 73 -0.06 -11.16 -2.74
C ASP A 73 0.32 -10.04 -3.73
N ALA A 74 0.01 -8.81 -3.39
CA ALA A 74 0.35 -7.66 -4.24
C ALA A 74 1.87 -7.53 -4.39
N HIS A 75 2.60 -7.64 -3.31
CA HIS A 75 4.05 -7.51 -3.33
C HIS A 75 4.70 -8.64 -4.14
N GLN A 76 4.24 -9.88 -3.97
CA GLN A 76 4.73 -11.03 -4.74
C GLN A 76 4.43 -10.89 -6.22
N ALA A 77 3.32 -10.26 -6.58
CA ALA A 77 2.98 -10.01 -7.98
C ALA A 77 3.83 -8.90 -8.62
N GLY A 78 4.57 -8.13 -7.82
CA GLY A 78 5.47 -7.10 -8.30
C GLY A 78 5.20 -5.69 -7.81
N ALA A 79 4.13 -5.46 -7.05
CA ALA A 79 3.85 -4.14 -6.50
C ALA A 79 4.94 -3.74 -5.50
N LYS A 80 5.34 -2.48 -5.54
CA LYS A 80 6.30 -1.92 -4.59
C LYS A 80 5.58 -1.07 -3.56
N PHE A 81 6.04 -1.15 -2.31
CA PHE A 81 5.43 -0.45 -1.19
C PHE A 81 6.37 0.64 -0.68
N PHE A 82 5.85 1.86 -0.63
CA PHE A 82 6.59 3.02 -0.16
C PHE A 82 5.87 3.69 1.00
N LEU A 83 6.64 4.09 2.00
CA LEU A 83 6.14 4.83 3.15
C LEU A 83 6.41 6.31 2.93
N CYS A 84 5.37 7.14 3.09
CA CYS A 84 5.54 8.59 3.14
C CYS A 84 6.23 8.95 4.47
N GLY A 85 7.40 9.59 4.38
CA GLY A 85 8.26 9.83 5.54
C GLY A 85 7.58 10.59 6.68
N GLY A 86 6.66 11.51 6.34
CA GLY A 86 5.92 12.25 7.35
C GLY A 86 4.99 11.40 8.21
N ALA A 87 4.61 10.21 7.74
CA ALA A 87 3.75 9.30 8.49
C ALA A 87 4.53 8.32 9.36
N MET A 88 5.84 8.31 9.26
CA MET A 88 6.68 7.33 9.93
C MET A 88 6.60 7.42 11.45
N SER A 89 6.87 8.60 12.00
CA SER A 89 6.86 8.80 13.45
C SER A 89 5.44 8.76 14.03
N GLU A 90 4.46 9.25 13.29
CA GLU A 90 3.06 9.26 13.75
C GLU A 90 2.49 7.84 13.90
N ASN A 91 3.05 6.88 13.18
CA ASN A 91 2.60 5.49 13.22
C ASN A 91 3.61 4.57 13.92
N ASP A 92 4.59 5.13 14.61
CA ASP A 92 5.59 4.39 15.38
C ASP A 92 6.34 3.34 14.54
N ILE A 93 6.67 3.69 13.30
CA ILE A 93 7.39 2.80 12.40
C ILE A 93 8.89 3.06 12.50
N THR A 94 9.66 1.99 12.65
CA THR A 94 11.12 2.02 12.67
C THR A 94 11.65 0.97 11.70
N LYS A 95 12.95 0.97 11.43
CA LYS A 95 13.57 -0.08 10.62
C LYS A 95 13.37 -1.46 11.23
N ASP A 96 13.34 -1.52 12.58
CA ASP A 96 13.27 -2.79 13.27
C ASP A 96 11.86 -3.39 13.31
N ASN A 97 10.82 -2.54 13.25
CA ASN A 97 9.44 -3.02 13.33
C ASN A 97 8.69 -3.00 12.01
N ALA A 98 9.32 -2.58 10.92
CA ALA A 98 8.70 -2.56 9.60
C ALA A 98 8.59 -3.98 9.03
N ILE A 99 7.53 -4.22 8.26
CA ILE A 99 7.38 -5.48 7.53
C ILE A 99 8.45 -5.59 6.42
N PRO A 100 8.86 -6.82 6.04
CA PRO A 100 9.90 -6.98 5.01
C PRO A 100 9.47 -6.50 3.63
N GLU A 101 8.17 -6.39 3.35
CA GLU A 101 7.65 -5.92 2.07
C GLU A 101 7.83 -4.41 1.85
N LEU A 102 8.21 -3.65 2.87
CA LEU A 102 8.46 -2.22 2.70
C LEU A 102 9.71 -2.02 1.84
N ASP A 103 9.53 -1.40 0.68
CA ASP A 103 10.61 -1.20 -0.29
C ASP A 103 11.38 0.10 -0.10
N GLY A 104 10.77 1.10 0.51
CA GLY A 104 11.47 2.36 0.76
C GLY A 104 10.63 3.40 1.46
N VAL A 105 11.33 4.42 1.97
CA VAL A 105 10.72 5.60 2.58
C VAL A 105 10.97 6.77 1.63
N VAL A 106 9.92 7.53 1.29
CA VAL A 106 10.01 8.58 0.29
C VAL A 106 9.43 9.89 0.85
N GLY A 107 9.85 11.00 0.26
CA GLY A 107 9.26 12.31 0.57
C GLY A 107 7.97 12.53 -0.21
N GLY A 108 7.18 13.54 0.20
CA GLY A 108 5.92 13.86 -0.48
C GLY A 108 6.06 14.20 -1.96
N ALA A 109 7.20 14.76 -2.36
CA ALA A 109 7.46 15.09 -3.75
C ALA A 109 7.57 13.85 -4.66
N ALA A 110 7.96 12.70 -4.10
CA ALA A 110 8.13 11.49 -4.90
C ALA A 110 6.82 11.03 -5.53
N PHE A 111 5.73 11.04 -4.77
CA PHE A 111 4.41 10.68 -5.28
C PHE A 111 3.98 11.61 -6.41
N ILE A 112 4.12 12.91 -6.20
CA ILE A 112 3.74 13.90 -7.22
C ILE A 112 4.57 13.72 -8.50
N ALA A 113 5.88 13.48 -8.37
CA ALA A 113 6.74 13.24 -9.52
C ALA A 113 6.26 12.07 -10.37
N GLU A 114 5.77 11.00 -9.73
CA GLU A 114 5.22 9.86 -10.46
C GLU A 114 3.88 10.19 -11.14
N THR A 115 3.02 10.96 -10.47
CA THR A 115 1.67 11.23 -10.98
C THR A 115 1.64 12.16 -12.19
N ILE A 116 2.68 12.94 -12.42
CA ILE A 116 2.74 13.87 -13.56
C ILE A 116 3.38 13.24 -14.81
N GLU A 117 3.87 12.02 -14.70
CA GLU A 117 4.43 11.31 -15.85
C GLU A 117 3.31 10.86 -16.79
N GLU A 118 3.63 10.82 -18.10
CA GLU A 118 2.71 10.29 -19.09
C GLU A 118 2.54 8.78 -18.88
N GLU A 119 1.39 8.26 -19.28
CA GLU A 119 1.07 6.84 -19.22
C GLU A 119 1.01 6.26 -17.79
N VAL A 120 0.86 7.13 -16.80
CA VAL A 120 0.65 6.73 -15.40
C VAL A 120 -0.81 6.96 -15.02
N VAL A 121 -1.43 5.95 -14.43
CA VAL A 121 -2.76 6.07 -13.82
C VAL A 121 -2.58 6.17 -12.31
N THR A 122 -3.24 7.15 -11.72
CA THR A 122 -3.20 7.36 -10.28
C THR A 122 -4.55 7.01 -9.66
N LEU A 123 -4.52 6.16 -8.63
CA LEU A 123 -5.70 5.78 -7.87
C LEU A 123 -5.48 6.19 -6.42
N THR A 124 -6.51 6.81 -5.80
CA THR A 124 -6.44 7.24 -4.40
C THR A 124 -7.58 6.58 -3.62
N TYR A 125 -7.22 5.96 -2.52
CA TYR A 125 -8.17 5.28 -1.63
C TYR A 125 -8.19 5.90 -0.26
#